data_2e32a97e16f09a98f82768496f81368d
#
_entry.id   2e32a97e16f09a98f82768496f81368d
#
_cell.length_a   1.000
_cell.length_b   1.000
_cell.length_c   1.000
_cell.angle_alpha   90.00
_cell.angle_beta   90.00
_cell.angle_gamma   90.00
#
_symmetry.space_group_name_H-M   'P 1'
#
loop_
_entity.id
_entity.type
_entity.pdbx_description
1 polymer ?
#
loop_
_entity_poly.entity_id
_entity_poly.type
_entity_poly.pdbx_seq_one_letter_code
_entity_poly.pdbx_strand_id
1 'polypeptide(L)' 'MPNKLEQAQEALAKVEAHMETLTPQTQARHMAERVRDNLAACIAMAQCNPKAGEILMPNVLTASHEYLSGLGKN' A
#
# COMPACT_ATOMS: atom_id res chain seq x y z
N MET A 1 -11.94 4.71 -15.51
CA MET A 1 -11.45 3.86 -14.41
C MET A 1 -10.04 4.25 -14.02
N PRO A 2 -9.73 4.29 -12.74
CA PRO A 2 -8.36 4.59 -12.34
C PRO A 2 -7.41 3.48 -12.79
N ASN A 3 -6.22 3.85 -13.23
CA ASN A 3 -5.20 2.88 -13.59
C ASN A 3 -4.56 2.30 -12.32
N LYS A 4 -3.68 1.32 -12.47
CA LYS A 4 -3.08 0.65 -11.32
C LYS A 4 -2.23 1.59 -10.47
N LEU A 5 -1.56 2.56 -11.10
CA LEU A 5 -0.78 3.54 -10.36
C LEU A 5 -1.69 4.40 -9.47
N GLU A 6 -2.81 4.86 -10.00
CA GLU A 6 -3.77 5.64 -9.22
C GLU A 6 -4.36 4.82 -8.08
N GLN A 7 -4.67 3.54 -8.35
CA GLN A 7 -5.15 2.63 -7.30
C GLN A 7 -4.12 2.47 -6.18
N ALA A 8 -2.85 2.36 -6.55
CA ALA A 8 -1.78 2.24 -5.57
C ALA A 8 -1.64 3.52 -4.74
N GLN A 9 -1.72 4.68 -5.37
CA GLN A 9 -1.66 5.95 -4.66
C GLN A 9 -2.82 6.11 -3.70
N GLU A 10 -4.01 5.70 -4.11
CA GLU A 10 -5.19 5.73 -3.27
C GLU A 10 -5.06 4.77 -2.08
N ALA A 11 -4.56 3.56 -2.33
CA ALA A 11 -4.32 2.59 -1.27
C ALA A 11 -3.27 3.11 -0.28
N LEU A 12 -2.22 3.75 -0.79
CA LEU A 12 -1.18 4.33 0.05
C LEU A 12 -1.77 5.39 0.98
N ALA A 13 -2.62 6.26 0.46
CA ALA A 13 -3.27 7.29 1.27
C ALA A 13 -4.11 6.67 2.39
N LYS A 14 -4.83 5.60 2.09
CA LYS A 14 -5.65 4.90 3.09
C LYS A 14 -4.79 4.23 4.16
N VAL A 15 -3.69 3.61 3.76
CA VAL A 15 -2.77 2.97 4.71
C VAL A 15 -2.14 4.03 5.62
N GLU A 16 -1.71 5.14 5.05
CA GLU A 16 -1.11 6.22 5.84
C GLU A 16 -2.10 6.81 6.84
N ALA A 17 -3.34 7.02 6.41
CA ALA A 17 -4.39 7.53 7.29
C ALA A 17 -4.65 6.58 8.46
N HIS A 18 -4.72 5.28 8.17
CA HIS A 18 -4.90 4.29 9.23
C HIS A 18 -3.69 4.23 10.16
N MET A 19 -2.48 4.31 9.59
CA MET A 19 -1.25 4.25 10.36
C MET A 19 -1.17 5.35 11.40
N GLU A 20 -1.69 6.53 11.08
CA GLU A 20 -1.71 7.65 12.03
C GLU A 20 -2.57 7.39 13.26
N THR A 21 -3.52 6.47 13.15
CA THR A 21 -4.36 6.10 14.30
C THR A 21 -3.72 5.06 15.20
N LEU A 22 -2.59 4.49 14.77
CA LEU A 22 -1.93 3.41 15.51
C LEU A 22 -0.83 3.95 16.40
N THR A 23 -0.67 3.31 17.56
CA THR A 23 0.38 3.68 18.50
C THR A 23 1.75 3.33 17.93
N PRO A 24 2.73 4.25 17.97
CA PRO A 24 4.09 3.94 17.53
C PRO A 24 4.68 2.76 18.29
N GLN A 25 5.54 1.99 17.61
CA GLN A 25 6.25 0.85 18.18
C GLN A 25 5.36 -0.34 18.53
N THR A 26 4.14 -0.40 18.00
CA THR A 26 3.30 -1.57 18.11
C THR A 26 3.46 -2.46 16.88
N GLN A 27 3.14 -3.74 17.01
CA GLN A 27 3.19 -4.66 15.87
C GLN A 27 2.23 -4.22 14.78
N ALA A 28 1.05 -3.73 15.14
CA ALA A 28 0.08 -3.23 14.18
C ALA A 28 0.67 -2.07 13.36
N ARG A 29 1.38 -1.16 14.02
CA ARG A 29 2.02 -0.04 13.34
C ARG A 29 3.13 -0.53 12.39
N HIS A 30 3.92 -1.50 12.82
CA HIS A 30 4.98 -2.06 11.98
C HIS A 30 4.41 -2.70 10.72
N MET A 31 3.30 -3.42 10.83
CA MET A 31 2.65 -4.01 9.66
C MET A 31 2.17 -2.92 8.69
N ALA A 32 1.56 -1.87 9.22
CA ALA A 32 1.11 -0.76 8.41
C ALA A 32 2.28 -0.07 7.70
N GLU A 33 3.39 0.13 8.41
CA GLU A 33 4.59 0.72 7.83
C GLU A 33 5.16 -0.13 6.70
N ARG A 34 5.14 -1.45 6.85
CA ARG A 34 5.63 -2.35 5.80
C ARG A 34 4.75 -2.26 4.55
N VAL A 35 3.43 -2.25 4.72
CA VAL A 35 2.53 -2.11 3.58
C VAL A 35 2.73 -0.76 2.90
N ARG A 36 2.84 0.31 3.69
CA ARG A 36 3.13 1.65 3.17
C ARG A 36 4.42 1.67 2.37
N ASP A 37 5.49 1.10 2.92
CA ASP A 37 6.79 1.12 2.27
C ASP A 37 6.77 0.34 0.96
N ASN A 38 6.09 -0.81 0.93
CA ASN A 38 5.95 -1.59 -0.29
C ASN A 38 5.18 -0.81 -1.36
N LEU A 39 4.08 -0.16 -0.98
CA LEU A 39 3.32 0.66 -1.91
C LEU A 39 4.15 1.83 -2.42
N ALA A 40 4.82 2.55 -1.53
CA ALA A 40 5.63 3.70 -1.91
C ALA A 40 6.78 3.30 -2.85
N ALA A 41 7.44 2.19 -2.55
CA ALA A 41 8.53 1.69 -3.38
C ALA A 41 8.03 1.29 -4.77
N CYS A 42 6.87 0.62 -4.83
CA CYS A 42 6.30 0.20 -6.10
C CYS A 42 5.85 1.40 -6.94
N ILE A 43 5.27 2.40 -6.30
CA ILE A 43 4.87 3.62 -7.00
C ILE A 43 6.09 4.33 -7.58
N ALA A 44 7.15 4.48 -6.79
CA ALA A 44 8.38 5.10 -7.25
C ALA A 44 9.00 4.33 -8.42
N MET A 45 9.00 3.01 -8.33
CA MET A 45 9.52 2.17 -9.40
C MET A 45 8.69 2.30 -10.68
N ALA A 46 7.36 2.34 -10.55
CA ALA A 46 6.47 2.47 -11.69
C ALA A 46 6.67 3.81 -12.40
N GLN A 47 6.98 4.85 -11.66
CA GLN A 47 7.25 6.17 -12.24
C GLN A 47 8.58 6.21 -13.00
N CYS A 48 9.58 5.46 -12.52
CA CYS A 48 10.89 5.40 -13.16
C CYS A 48 10.96 4.33 -14.24
N ASN A 49 10.26 3.22 -14.05
CA ASN A 49 10.28 2.09 -14.96
C ASN A 49 8.87 1.49 -15.05
N PRO A 50 8.04 1.97 -16.00
CA PRO A 50 6.65 1.51 -16.11
C PRO A 50 6.50 0.01 -16.31
N LYS A 51 7.42 -0.64 -17.01
CA LYS A 51 7.33 -2.08 -17.24
C LYS A 51 7.51 -2.86 -15.95
N ALA A 52 8.49 -2.48 -15.14
CA ALA A 52 8.69 -3.12 -13.83
C ALA A 52 7.50 -2.88 -12.93
N GLY A 53 6.95 -1.66 -12.95
CA GLY A 53 5.75 -1.33 -12.21
C GLY A 53 4.57 -2.18 -12.60
N GLU A 54 4.35 -2.41 -13.89
CA GLU A 54 3.26 -3.27 -14.35
C GLU A 54 3.36 -4.70 -13.83
N ILE A 55 4.59 -5.22 -13.71
CA ILE A 55 4.80 -6.58 -13.23
C ILE A 55 4.55 -6.68 -11.73
N LEU A 56 5.02 -5.69 -10.95
CA LEU A 56 4.96 -5.73 -9.50
C LEU A 56 3.66 -5.20 -8.92
N MET A 57 3.02 -4.27 -9.61
CA MET A 57 1.84 -3.58 -9.10
C MET A 57 0.68 -4.50 -8.71
N PRO A 58 0.32 -5.53 -9.50
CA PRO A 58 -0.79 -6.40 -9.11
C PRO A 58 -0.58 -7.07 -7.75
N ASN A 59 0.64 -7.53 -7.47
CA ASN A 59 0.94 -8.19 -6.20
C ASN A 59 0.86 -7.20 -5.03
N VAL A 60 1.40 -6.01 -5.22
CA VAL A 60 1.38 -4.98 -4.18
C VAL A 60 -0.06 -4.52 -3.92
N LEU A 61 -0.85 -4.34 -4.96
CA LEU A 61 -2.26 -3.96 -4.81
C LEU A 61 -3.06 -5.03 -4.08
N THR A 62 -2.85 -6.30 -4.44
CA THR A 62 -3.53 -7.40 -3.76
C THR A 62 -3.17 -7.41 -2.27
N ALA A 63 -1.90 -7.29 -1.94
CA ALA A 63 -1.45 -7.27 -0.55
C ALA A 63 -2.04 -6.09 0.21
N SER A 64 -2.06 -4.91 -0.39
CA SER A 64 -2.60 -3.73 0.28
C SER A 64 -4.11 -3.82 0.47
N HIS A 65 -4.83 -4.36 -0.53
CA HIS A 65 -6.27 -4.55 -0.41
C HIS A 65 -6.62 -5.57 0.66
N GLU A 66 -5.86 -6.65 0.75
CA GLU A 66 -6.05 -7.64 1.81
C GLU A 66 -5.81 -7.03 3.19
N TYR A 67 -4.77 -6.23 3.32
CA TYR A 67 -4.49 -5.54 4.57
C TYR A 67 -5.65 -4.62 4.96
N LEU A 68 -6.09 -3.77 4.04
CA LEU A 68 -7.17 -2.81 4.32
C LEU A 68 -8.49 -3.52 4.59
N SER A 69 -8.77 -4.61 3.86
CA SER A 69 -9.97 -5.40 4.05
C SER A 69 -9.99 -6.05 5.44
N GLY A 70 -8.83 -6.50 5.90
CA GLY A 70 -8.69 -7.11 7.22
C GLY A 70 -8.98 -6.17 8.38
N LEU A 71 -8.80 -4.85 8.16
CA LEU A 71 -9.03 -3.87 9.21
C LEU A 71 -10.50 -3.79 9.63
N GLY A 72 -11.41 -4.16 8.76
CA GLY A 72 -12.83 -4.12 9.06
C GLY A 72 -13.39 -5.38 9.70
N LYS A 73 -12.55 -6.38 9.96
CA LYS A 73 -13.00 -7.70 10.41
C LYS A 73 -12.77 -7.98 11.89
N ASN A 74 -12.49 -7.00 12.68
CA ASN A 74 -12.29 -7.20 14.11
C ASN A 74 -13.59 -7.25 14.88
#